data_e11cc41cbd66e68962e09504df8a71b0
#
_entry.id   e11cc41cbd66e68962e09504df8a71b0
#
_cell.length_a   1.000
_cell.length_b   1.000
_cell.length_c   1.000
_cell.angle_alpha   90.00
_cell.angle_beta   90.00
_cell.angle_gamma   90.00
#
_symmetry.space_group_name_H-M   'P 1'
#
loop_
_entity.id
_entity.type
_entity.pdbx_description
1 polymer ?
#
loop_
_entity_poly.entity_id
_entity_poly.type
_entity_poly.pdbx_seq_one_letter_code
_entity_poly.pdbx_strand_id
1 'polypeptide(L)'
;MQENKMGTMPIDKLIISMSLPIMISMLVQALYNIVDSIFVAQISENALTAVSMAFPIQNLMIAVGVGTAVGVNALLARSLGERDFDKVNKIAENAVFLVLLSYLLFLIIGLFFAEPFFRSQTDIEEIVLYGKQYLTVCCCLSFGCFTQLMFERMLQATGKTVYTMITQTTGAVINIILDPILIFGLFGFPKMGITGAAAATVIGQMIAAVLAVVINQTRNKEIQLSLKGFRPDGTIIGQIYAIGVPSIVMQAIGSVMNYGMNRILISFSSTATAVFGVYFKLQSFVFMPAFGLNNGVIPVMAYNYGAGSRERVVKTLRHTVTYAVCIMAVGLLIFQLFPTQLLKMFSASDTMLSLGVPALRIISLSFILVGFGISCSSIFQALGKAVYSMFVSIARQLVALLPVAYFLAQFGNVNLIWWAFPIAELISIIMTIIFMFRIFRTIVNKIGEKEMV
;
A
#
# COMPACT_ATOMS: atom_id res chain seq x y z
N MET A 1 19.88 27.60 0.24
CA MET A 1 18.72 26.81 -0.20
C MET A 1 17.48 27.34 0.48
N GLN A 2 16.36 27.43 -0.23
CA GLN A 2 15.07 27.74 0.42
C GLN A 2 14.76 26.64 1.45
N GLU A 3 14.33 27.05 2.66
CA GLU A 3 13.95 26.10 3.69
C GLU A 3 12.77 25.21 3.20
N ASN A 4 12.90 23.90 3.41
CA ASN A 4 11.87 22.97 2.98
C ASN A 4 10.56 23.21 3.74
N LYS A 5 9.42 23.22 3.04
CA LYS A 5 8.10 23.45 3.64
C LYS A 5 7.80 22.51 4.83
N MET A 6 8.43 21.31 4.87
CA MET A 6 8.24 20.37 5.97
C MET A 6 8.77 20.89 7.31
N GLY A 7 9.74 21.83 7.30
CA GLY A 7 10.25 22.48 8.50
C GLY A 7 9.53 23.78 8.86
N THR A 8 8.90 24.49 7.91
CA THR A 8 8.43 25.85 8.08
C THR A 8 6.91 26.02 8.09
N MET A 9 6.20 25.23 7.28
CA MET A 9 4.74 25.33 7.16
C MET A 9 4.02 24.87 8.46
N PRO A 10 2.91 25.51 8.87
CA PRO A 10 2.06 25.03 9.96
C PRO A 10 1.64 23.56 9.74
N ILE A 11 1.68 22.75 10.80
CA ILE A 11 1.54 21.28 10.69
C ILE A 11 0.20 20.86 10.13
N ASP A 12 -0.89 21.49 10.50
CA ASP A 12 -2.24 21.24 9.99
C ASP A 12 -2.30 21.36 8.46
N LYS A 13 -1.84 22.51 7.94
CA LYS A 13 -1.78 22.77 6.50
C LYS A 13 -0.78 21.86 5.79
N LEU A 14 0.35 21.58 6.43
CA LEU A 14 1.39 20.71 5.88
C LEU A 14 0.86 19.31 5.68
N ILE A 15 0.21 18.70 6.68
CA ILE A 15 -0.34 17.34 6.57
C ILE A 15 -1.35 17.29 5.41
N ILE A 16 -2.27 18.25 5.31
CA ILE A 16 -3.24 18.29 4.22
C ILE A 16 -2.53 18.42 2.86
N SER A 17 -1.58 19.35 2.73
CA SER A 17 -0.86 19.57 1.47
C SER A 17 -0.02 18.37 1.03
N MET A 18 0.45 17.56 1.98
CA MET A 18 1.23 16.36 1.70
C MET A 18 0.34 15.14 1.41
N SER A 19 -0.76 15.01 2.14
CA SER A 19 -1.59 13.80 2.12
C SER A 19 -2.69 13.84 1.06
N LEU A 20 -3.32 15.00 0.82
CA LEU A 20 -4.43 15.10 -0.12
C LEU A 20 -4.08 14.65 -1.55
N PRO A 21 -2.93 15.05 -2.14
CA PRO A 21 -2.53 14.54 -3.44
C PRO A 21 -2.37 13.00 -3.46
N ILE A 22 -1.81 12.43 -2.39
CA ILE A 22 -1.61 10.98 -2.29
C ILE A 22 -2.95 10.26 -2.13
N MET A 23 -3.88 10.80 -1.34
CA MET A 23 -5.23 10.26 -1.19
C MET A 23 -5.96 10.21 -2.54
N ILE A 24 -5.88 11.28 -3.32
CA ILE A 24 -6.46 11.34 -4.68
C ILE A 24 -5.81 10.28 -5.58
N SER A 25 -4.49 10.17 -5.56
CA SER A 25 -3.76 9.15 -6.34
C SER A 25 -4.21 7.74 -6.02
N MET A 26 -4.38 7.43 -4.74
CA MET A 26 -4.81 6.10 -4.29
C MET A 26 -6.24 5.78 -4.70
N LEU A 27 -7.14 6.78 -4.69
CA LEU A 27 -8.50 6.62 -5.21
C LEU A 27 -8.49 6.39 -6.73
N VAL A 28 -7.70 7.14 -7.49
CA VAL A 28 -7.52 6.92 -8.94
C VAL A 28 -6.97 5.54 -9.22
N GLN A 29 -6.01 5.07 -8.41
CA GLN A 29 -5.47 3.72 -8.53
C GLN A 29 -6.52 2.63 -8.27
N ALA A 30 -7.40 2.82 -7.28
CA ALA A 30 -8.50 1.90 -7.03
C ALA A 30 -9.48 1.85 -8.23
N LEU A 31 -9.79 3.00 -8.80
CA LEU A 31 -10.67 3.08 -9.96
C LEU A 31 -10.08 2.38 -11.18
N TYR A 32 -8.80 2.61 -11.50
CA TYR A 32 -8.23 1.96 -12.67
C TYR A 32 -8.16 0.42 -12.51
N ASN A 33 -7.88 -0.10 -11.32
CA ASN A 33 -7.91 -1.54 -11.05
C ASN A 33 -9.28 -2.17 -11.31
N ILE A 34 -10.36 -1.44 -11.00
CA ILE A 34 -11.73 -1.88 -11.29
C ILE A 34 -11.98 -1.88 -12.79
N VAL A 35 -11.58 -0.83 -13.50
CA VAL A 35 -11.75 -0.70 -14.95
C VAL A 35 -10.98 -1.79 -15.71
N ASP A 36 -9.72 -2.02 -15.37
CA ASP A 36 -8.90 -3.10 -15.92
C ASP A 36 -9.58 -4.47 -15.74
N SER A 37 -10.07 -4.75 -14.52
CA SER A 37 -10.79 -5.99 -14.25
C SER A 37 -12.07 -6.16 -15.11
N ILE A 38 -12.79 -5.06 -15.41
CA ILE A 38 -13.96 -5.08 -16.27
C ILE A 38 -13.57 -5.44 -17.70
N PHE A 39 -12.50 -4.86 -18.24
CA PHE A 39 -12.04 -5.17 -19.60
C PHE A 39 -11.52 -6.60 -19.71
N VAL A 40 -10.77 -7.09 -18.73
CA VAL A 40 -10.29 -8.48 -18.70
C VAL A 40 -11.47 -9.47 -18.63
N ALA A 41 -12.50 -9.17 -17.83
CA ALA A 41 -13.71 -10.00 -17.75
C ALA A 41 -14.45 -10.15 -19.09
N GLN A 42 -14.33 -9.16 -19.98
CA GLN A 42 -14.92 -9.20 -21.33
C GLN A 42 -14.15 -10.12 -22.30
N ILE A 43 -12.92 -10.53 -21.98
CA ILE A 43 -12.16 -11.48 -22.81
C ILE A 43 -12.76 -12.88 -22.66
N SER A 44 -12.75 -13.41 -21.45
CA SER A 44 -13.36 -14.67 -21.04
C SER A 44 -13.34 -14.81 -19.52
N GLU A 45 -14.13 -15.74 -18.98
CA GLU A 45 -14.11 -16.10 -17.57
C GLU A 45 -12.74 -16.69 -17.17
N ASN A 46 -12.13 -17.51 -18.03
CA ASN A 46 -10.81 -18.07 -17.80
C ASN A 46 -9.71 -17.00 -17.75
N ALA A 47 -9.82 -15.94 -18.56
CA ALA A 47 -8.89 -14.81 -18.51
C ALA A 47 -8.98 -14.06 -17.17
N LEU A 48 -10.19 -13.76 -16.70
CA LEU A 48 -10.38 -13.14 -15.40
C LEU A 48 -9.86 -14.03 -14.25
N THR A 49 -10.09 -15.33 -14.34
CA THR A 49 -9.58 -16.30 -13.38
C THR A 49 -8.05 -16.32 -13.37
N ALA A 50 -7.41 -16.31 -14.53
CA ALA A 50 -5.96 -16.28 -14.66
C ALA A 50 -5.35 -15.03 -14.01
N VAL A 51 -5.92 -13.84 -14.26
CA VAL A 51 -5.46 -12.58 -13.63
C VAL A 51 -5.67 -12.63 -12.12
N SER A 52 -6.80 -13.16 -11.66
CA SER A 52 -7.07 -13.31 -10.22
C SER A 52 -6.07 -14.26 -9.55
N MET A 53 -5.69 -15.35 -10.21
CA MET A 53 -4.68 -16.30 -9.72
C MET A 53 -3.24 -15.73 -9.78
N ALA A 54 -2.95 -14.74 -10.63
CA ALA A 54 -1.68 -14.02 -10.68
C ALA A 54 -1.50 -13.07 -9.51
N PHE A 55 -2.60 -12.65 -8.86
CA PHE A 55 -2.60 -11.61 -7.82
C PHE A 55 -1.59 -11.83 -6.67
N PRO A 56 -1.35 -13.04 -6.13
CA PRO A 56 -0.37 -13.23 -5.06
C PRO A 56 1.05 -12.81 -5.45
N ILE A 57 1.51 -13.13 -6.67
CA ILE A 57 2.85 -12.72 -7.14
C ILE A 57 2.88 -11.22 -7.44
N GLN A 58 1.83 -10.67 -8.05
CA GLN A 58 1.73 -9.22 -8.25
C GLN A 58 1.73 -8.46 -6.92
N ASN A 59 0.98 -8.94 -5.93
CA ASN A 59 0.97 -8.33 -4.60
C ASN A 59 2.34 -8.42 -3.92
N LEU A 60 3.06 -9.53 -4.08
CA LEU A 60 4.43 -9.65 -3.58
C LEU A 60 5.37 -8.66 -4.27
N MET A 61 5.25 -8.49 -5.59
CA MET A 61 6.02 -7.50 -6.36
C MET A 61 5.78 -6.08 -5.85
N ILE A 62 4.50 -5.72 -5.66
CA ILE A 62 4.11 -4.41 -5.12
C ILE A 62 4.61 -4.26 -3.67
N ALA A 63 4.49 -5.30 -2.84
CA ALA A 63 4.95 -5.29 -1.46
C ALA A 63 6.46 -5.03 -1.36
N VAL A 64 7.27 -5.70 -2.19
CA VAL A 64 8.72 -5.47 -2.26
C VAL A 64 9.02 -4.04 -2.71
N GLY A 65 8.36 -3.56 -3.77
CA GLY A 65 8.54 -2.19 -4.27
C GLY A 65 8.16 -1.13 -3.25
N VAL A 66 6.94 -1.21 -2.72
CA VAL A 66 6.41 -0.24 -1.74
C VAL A 66 7.21 -0.29 -0.44
N GLY A 67 7.50 -1.49 0.08
CA GLY A 67 8.22 -1.63 1.34
C GLY A 67 9.64 -1.06 1.27
N THR A 68 10.39 -1.38 0.20
CA THR A 68 11.72 -0.79 -0.04
C THR A 68 11.63 0.73 -0.17
N ALA A 69 10.65 1.22 -0.93
CA ALA A 69 10.48 2.64 -1.18
C ALA A 69 10.03 3.42 0.09
N VAL A 70 9.27 2.80 1.01
CA VAL A 70 8.94 3.39 2.33
C VAL A 70 10.21 3.54 3.17
N GLY A 71 11.11 2.56 3.15
CA GLY A 71 12.41 2.65 3.82
C GLY A 71 13.24 3.82 3.30
N VAL A 72 13.32 3.98 1.99
CA VAL A 72 14.00 5.12 1.33
C VAL A 72 13.34 6.44 1.71
N ASN A 73 12.00 6.53 1.65
CA ASN A 73 11.25 7.73 1.97
C ASN A 73 11.54 8.23 3.40
N ALA A 74 11.43 7.34 4.39
CA ALA A 74 11.65 7.70 5.78
C ALA A 74 13.11 8.12 6.06
N LEU A 75 14.08 7.35 5.53
CA LEU A 75 15.49 7.62 5.75
C LEU A 75 15.95 8.91 5.05
N LEU A 76 15.48 9.13 3.82
CA LEU A 76 15.79 10.32 3.02
C LEU A 76 15.19 11.58 3.64
N ALA A 77 13.91 11.55 4.04
CA ALA A 77 13.26 12.67 4.70
C ALA A 77 13.93 13.02 6.04
N ARG A 78 14.35 12.02 6.80
CA ARG A 78 15.09 12.21 8.04
C ARG A 78 16.44 12.88 7.79
N SER A 79 17.23 12.39 6.82
CA SER A 79 18.54 12.97 6.48
C SER A 79 18.42 14.40 5.93
N LEU A 80 17.32 14.72 5.23
CA LEU A 80 17.00 16.11 4.86
C LEU A 80 16.74 16.99 6.08
N GLY A 81 16.03 16.47 7.09
CA GLY A 81 15.83 17.16 8.36
C GLY A 81 17.12 17.39 9.13
N GLU A 82 18.02 16.42 9.12
CA GLU A 82 19.38 16.49 9.67
C GLU A 82 20.30 17.44 8.86
N ARG A 83 19.87 17.93 7.68
CA ARG A 83 20.64 18.73 6.72
C ARG A 83 21.90 18.02 6.19
N ASP A 84 21.92 16.70 6.21
CA ASP A 84 23.01 15.87 5.68
C ASP A 84 22.74 15.53 4.20
N PHE A 85 23.08 16.47 3.31
CA PHE A 85 22.82 16.34 1.87
C PHE A 85 23.69 15.27 1.20
N ASP A 86 24.89 14.99 1.74
CA ASP A 86 25.74 13.91 1.23
C ASP A 86 25.08 12.56 1.47
N LYS A 87 24.52 12.36 2.66
CA LYS A 87 23.76 11.15 2.98
C LYS A 87 22.45 11.05 2.16
N VAL A 88 21.75 12.18 1.94
CA VAL A 88 20.56 12.22 1.05
C VAL A 88 20.90 11.70 -0.34
N ASN A 89 21.99 12.16 -0.96
CA ASN A 89 22.41 11.72 -2.29
C ASN A 89 22.80 10.24 -2.29
N LYS A 90 23.56 9.78 -1.31
CA LYS A 90 23.90 8.36 -1.16
C LYS A 90 22.68 7.46 -1.00
N ILE A 91 21.66 7.88 -0.24
CA ILE A 91 20.39 7.14 -0.10
C ILE A 91 19.70 7.05 -1.45
N ALA A 92 19.62 8.15 -2.21
CA ALA A 92 18.98 8.16 -3.52
C ALA A 92 19.72 7.27 -4.55
N GLU A 93 21.05 7.28 -4.55
CA GLU A 93 21.86 6.41 -5.40
C GLU A 93 21.67 4.92 -5.07
N ASN A 94 21.70 4.57 -3.77
CA ASN A 94 21.42 3.19 -3.34
C ASN A 94 19.96 2.78 -3.64
N ALA A 95 19.01 3.71 -3.58
CA ALA A 95 17.64 3.44 -3.96
C ALA A 95 17.51 3.03 -5.44
N VAL A 96 18.22 3.70 -6.34
CA VAL A 96 18.28 3.30 -7.77
C VAL A 96 18.88 1.90 -7.94
N PHE A 97 19.93 1.59 -7.19
CA PHE A 97 20.52 0.24 -7.18
C PHE A 97 19.51 -0.82 -6.71
N LEU A 98 18.73 -0.52 -5.67
CA LEU A 98 17.70 -1.42 -5.14
C LEU A 98 16.52 -1.60 -6.12
N VAL A 99 16.20 -0.60 -6.94
CA VAL A 99 15.26 -0.77 -8.07
C VAL A 99 15.74 -1.84 -9.02
N LEU A 100 17.02 -1.76 -9.43
CA LEU A 100 17.61 -2.73 -10.34
C LEU A 100 17.62 -4.14 -9.73
N LEU A 101 17.98 -4.27 -8.46
CA LEU A 101 18.01 -5.54 -7.75
C LEU A 101 16.61 -6.16 -7.64
N SER A 102 15.60 -5.37 -7.29
CA SER A 102 14.21 -5.80 -7.22
C SER A 102 13.70 -6.23 -8.61
N TYR A 103 14.02 -5.45 -9.63
CA TYR A 103 13.69 -5.80 -11.02
C TYR A 103 14.28 -7.15 -11.44
N LEU A 104 15.59 -7.36 -11.20
CA LEU A 104 16.25 -8.62 -11.54
C LEU A 104 15.64 -9.83 -10.83
N LEU A 105 15.23 -9.68 -9.57
CA LEU A 105 14.52 -10.71 -8.84
C LEU A 105 13.21 -11.10 -9.55
N PHE A 106 12.37 -10.12 -9.89
CA PHE A 106 11.10 -10.39 -10.54
C PHE A 106 11.23 -10.77 -12.02
N LEU A 107 12.30 -10.34 -12.70
CA LEU A 107 12.64 -10.85 -14.02
C LEU A 107 12.87 -12.37 -13.99
N ILE A 108 13.64 -12.85 -13.01
CA ILE A 108 13.87 -14.29 -12.81
C ILE A 108 12.55 -15.02 -12.50
N ILE A 109 11.73 -14.45 -11.62
CA ILE A 109 10.41 -15.02 -11.28
C ILE A 109 9.53 -15.12 -12.54
N GLY A 110 9.46 -14.06 -13.34
CA GLY A 110 8.65 -14.04 -14.57
C GLY A 110 9.11 -15.03 -15.63
N LEU A 111 10.42 -15.21 -15.78
CA LEU A 111 10.98 -16.12 -16.80
C LEU A 111 10.88 -17.60 -16.41
N PHE A 112 11.13 -17.93 -15.15
CA PHE A 112 11.30 -19.31 -14.73
C PHE A 112 10.16 -19.87 -13.87
N PHE A 113 9.44 -19.01 -13.14
CA PHE A 113 8.45 -19.46 -12.15
C PHE A 113 6.99 -19.19 -12.55
N ALA A 114 6.72 -18.41 -13.60
CA ALA A 114 5.35 -18.10 -14.00
C ALA A 114 4.55 -19.35 -14.35
N GLU A 115 5.06 -20.22 -15.22
CA GLU A 115 4.36 -21.45 -15.62
C GLU A 115 4.24 -22.48 -14.47
N PRO A 116 5.31 -22.85 -13.74
CA PRO A 116 5.20 -23.74 -12.58
C PRO A 116 4.20 -23.24 -11.53
N PHE A 117 4.14 -21.93 -11.30
CA PHE A 117 3.20 -21.32 -10.36
C PHE A 117 1.74 -21.59 -10.75
N PHE A 118 1.37 -21.39 -12.03
CA PHE A 118 0.01 -21.67 -12.50
C PHE A 118 -0.31 -23.16 -12.53
N ARG A 119 0.63 -24.00 -12.98
CA ARG A 119 0.44 -25.47 -12.98
C ARG A 119 0.26 -26.05 -11.58
N SER A 120 0.80 -25.40 -10.55
CA SER A 120 0.58 -25.81 -9.16
C SER A 120 -0.84 -25.49 -8.64
N GLN A 121 -1.59 -24.64 -9.33
CA GLN A 121 -2.90 -24.18 -8.89
C GLN A 121 -4.06 -24.74 -9.72
N THR A 122 -3.83 -25.09 -10.99
CA THR A 122 -4.88 -25.58 -11.90
C THR A 122 -4.34 -26.47 -13.01
N ASP A 123 -5.16 -27.44 -13.43
CA ASP A 123 -4.89 -28.31 -14.59
C ASP A 123 -5.54 -27.79 -15.88
N ILE A 124 -6.25 -26.65 -15.83
CA ILE A 124 -6.91 -26.04 -17.00
C ILE A 124 -5.85 -25.31 -17.82
N GLU A 125 -5.45 -25.93 -18.96
CA GLU A 125 -4.36 -25.42 -19.82
C GLU A 125 -4.58 -23.99 -20.31
N GLU A 126 -5.82 -23.57 -20.57
CA GLU A 126 -6.14 -22.21 -21.00
C GLU A 126 -5.82 -21.19 -19.90
N ILE A 127 -6.14 -21.51 -18.64
CA ILE A 127 -5.83 -20.63 -17.49
C ILE A 127 -4.32 -20.59 -17.26
N VAL A 128 -3.63 -21.73 -17.38
CA VAL A 128 -2.16 -21.78 -17.28
C VAL A 128 -1.51 -20.93 -18.36
N LEU A 129 -1.99 -21.02 -19.61
CA LEU A 129 -1.47 -20.23 -20.73
C LEU A 129 -1.68 -18.74 -20.51
N TYR A 130 -2.90 -18.31 -20.20
CA TYR A 130 -3.23 -16.91 -19.94
C TYR A 130 -2.46 -16.36 -18.76
N GLY A 131 -2.39 -17.11 -17.68
CA GLY A 131 -1.67 -16.70 -16.48
C GLY A 131 -0.17 -16.57 -16.71
N LYS A 132 0.44 -17.52 -17.41
CA LYS A 132 1.85 -17.45 -17.82
C LYS A 132 2.11 -16.21 -18.66
N GLN A 133 1.32 -15.95 -19.71
CA GLN A 133 1.48 -14.80 -20.57
C GLN A 133 1.38 -13.50 -19.78
N TYR A 134 0.36 -13.35 -18.96
CA TYR A 134 0.12 -12.17 -18.16
C TYR A 134 1.25 -11.92 -17.15
N LEU A 135 1.57 -12.92 -16.35
CA LEU A 135 2.56 -12.79 -15.28
C LEU A 135 3.98 -12.59 -15.83
N THR A 136 4.34 -13.26 -16.92
CA THR A 136 5.64 -13.07 -17.58
C THR A 136 5.81 -11.63 -18.04
N VAL A 137 4.82 -11.04 -18.70
CA VAL A 137 4.88 -9.62 -19.14
C VAL A 137 5.00 -8.69 -17.93
N CYS A 138 4.14 -8.85 -16.91
CA CYS A 138 4.16 -8.00 -15.74
C CYS A 138 5.49 -8.08 -14.97
N CYS A 139 6.05 -9.28 -14.77
CA CYS A 139 7.30 -9.45 -14.02
C CYS A 139 8.54 -9.09 -14.83
N CYS A 140 8.62 -9.50 -16.11
CA CYS A 140 9.79 -9.23 -16.95
C CYS A 140 9.93 -7.74 -17.30
N LEU A 141 8.84 -6.99 -17.30
CA LEU A 141 8.83 -5.55 -17.54
C LEU A 141 8.54 -4.72 -16.29
N SER A 142 8.73 -5.30 -15.11
CA SER A 142 8.47 -4.66 -13.81
C SER A 142 9.42 -3.50 -13.49
N PHE A 143 10.45 -3.26 -14.30
CA PHE A 143 11.37 -2.13 -14.15
C PHE A 143 10.63 -0.79 -14.07
N GLY A 144 9.59 -0.58 -14.88
CA GLY A 144 8.75 0.61 -14.83
C GLY A 144 8.05 0.76 -13.48
N CYS A 145 7.47 -0.32 -12.97
CA CYS A 145 6.77 -0.33 -11.67
C CYS A 145 7.73 0.04 -10.51
N PHE A 146 8.89 -0.61 -10.40
CA PHE A 146 9.84 -0.33 -9.32
C PHE A 146 10.44 1.07 -9.43
N THR A 147 10.75 1.53 -10.65
CA THR A 147 11.26 2.88 -10.90
C THR A 147 10.22 3.93 -10.53
N GLN A 148 8.97 3.76 -10.96
CA GLN A 148 7.87 4.65 -10.61
C GLN A 148 7.72 4.77 -9.10
N LEU A 149 7.54 3.65 -8.39
CA LEU A 149 7.35 3.61 -6.95
C LEU A 149 8.51 4.30 -6.21
N MET A 150 9.75 4.05 -6.61
CA MET A 150 10.92 4.59 -5.94
C MET A 150 11.05 6.11 -6.13
N PHE A 151 10.94 6.59 -7.37
CA PHE A 151 11.06 8.03 -7.65
C PHE A 151 9.88 8.85 -7.11
N GLU A 152 8.69 8.28 -7.06
CA GLU A 152 7.55 8.89 -6.37
C GLU A 152 7.80 9.04 -4.87
N ARG A 153 8.39 8.04 -4.22
CA ARG A 153 8.76 8.14 -2.80
C ARG A 153 9.88 9.16 -2.54
N MET A 154 10.82 9.34 -3.47
CA MET A 154 11.80 10.43 -3.39
C MET A 154 11.13 11.80 -3.48
N LEU A 155 10.14 11.98 -4.36
CA LEU A 155 9.34 13.21 -4.44
C LEU A 155 8.55 13.47 -3.14
N GLN A 156 7.97 12.41 -2.56
CA GLN A 156 7.26 12.52 -1.27
C GLN A 156 8.21 12.91 -0.15
N ALA A 157 9.40 12.29 -0.09
CA ALA A 157 10.43 12.55 0.93
C ALA A 157 10.93 13.99 0.94
N THR A 158 10.86 14.67 -0.21
CA THR A 158 11.25 16.08 -0.36
C THR A 158 10.06 17.06 -0.29
N GLY A 159 8.86 16.55 0.03
CA GLY A 159 7.67 17.38 0.17
C GLY A 159 6.89 17.66 -1.12
N LYS A 160 7.20 16.99 -2.22
CA LYS A 160 6.66 17.27 -3.56
C LYS A 160 5.55 16.28 -3.98
N THR A 161 4.59 16.03 -3.10
CA THR A 161 3.53 15.00 -3.27
C THR A 161 2.57 15.28 -4.42
N VAL A 162 2.39 16.53 -4.85
CA VAL A 162 1.58 16.87 -6.02
C VAL A 162 2.15 16.22 -7.29
N TYR A 163 3.47 16.17 -7.42
CA TYR A 163 4.08 15.50 -8.57
C TYR A 163 3.88 13.99 -8.54
N THR A 164 3.84 13.37 -7.35
CA THR A 164 3.46 11.95 -7.22
C THR A 164 2.03 11.73 -7.72
N MET A 165 1.09 12.61 -7.38
CA MET A 165 -0.27 12.55 -7.90
C MET A 165 -0.30 12.63 -9.43
N ILE A 166 0.48 13.54 -10.02
CA ILE A 166 0.54 13.70 -11.47
C ILE A 166 1.08 12.43 -12.14
N THR A 167 2.18 11.85 -11.63
CA THR A 167 2.78 10.64 -12.21
C THR A 167 1.84 9.44 -12.12
N GLN A 168 1.24 9.19 -10.96
CA GLN A 168 0.30 8.08 -10.76
C GLN A 168 -0.95 8.23 -11.60
N THR A 169 -1.55 9.43 -11.62
CA THR A 169 -2.75 9.70 -12.41
C THR A 169 -2.46 9.54 -13.90
N THR A 170 -1.32 10.03 -14.40
CA THR A 170 -0.91 9.87 -15.80
C THR A 170 -0.78 8.39 -16.16
N GLY A 171 -0.11 7.58 -15.33
CA GLY A 171 0.01 6.14 -15.55
C GLY A 171 -1.35 5.43 -15.59
N ALA A 172 -2.23 5.75 -14.64
CA ALA A 172 -3.58 5.18 -14.58
C ALA A 172 -4.44 5.54 -15.80
N VAL A 173 -4.43 6.81 -16.22
CA VAL A 173 -5.19 7.27 -17.41
C VAL A 173 -4.68 6.58 -18.68
N ILE A 174 -3.37 6.47 -18.85
CA ILE A 174 -2.77 5.77 -19.99
C ILE A 174 -3.17 4.30 -20.00
N ASN A 175 -3.13 3.63 -18.84
CA ASN A 175 -3.58 2.24 -18.73
C ASN A 175 -5.05 2.11 -19.16
N ILE A 176 -5.97 2.91 -18.61
CA ILE A 176 -7.40 2.88 -18.94
C ILE A 176 -7.64 3.10 -20.44
N ILE A 177 -6.86 3.95 -21.09
CA ILE A 177 -6.98 4.22 -22.54
C ILE A 177 -6.43 3.03 -23.35
N LEU A 178 -5.29 2.48 -22.95
CA LEU A 178 -4.62 1.41 -23.69
C LEU A 178 -5.28 0.03 -23.50
N ASP A 179 -5.94 -0.22 -22.37
CA ASP A 179 -6.62 -1.49 -22.12
C ASP A 179 -7.55 -1.90 -23.27
N PRO A 180 -8.59 -1.15 -23.63
CA PRO A 180 -9.48 -1.55 -24.73
C PRO A 180 -8.77 -1.59 -26.09
N ILE A 181 -7.76 -0.73 -26.30
CA ILE A 181 -7.02 -0.68 -27.55
C ILE A 181 -6.21 -1.96 -27.77
N LEU A 182 -5.45 -2.38 -26.76
CA LEU A 182 -4.56 -3.54 -26.87
C LEU A 182 -5.30 -4.87 -26.64
N ILE A 183 -6.31 -4.89 -25.76
CA ILE A 183 -7.09 -6.10 -25.49
C ILE A 183 -7.90 -6.50 -26.73
N PHE A 184 -8.64 -5.55 -27.30
CA PHE A 184 -9.60 -5.83 -28.38
C PHE A 184 -9.06 -5.53 -29.78
N GLY A 185 -7.90 -4.88 -29.90
CA GLY A 185 -7.28 -4.55 -31.17
C GLY A 185 -7.97 -3.38 -31.89
N LEU A 186 -8.26 -2.30 -31.16
CA LEU A 186 -8.87 -1.10 -31.74
C LEU A 186 -7.85 -0.23 -32.48
N PHE A 187 -8.31 0.64 -33.36
CA PHE A 187 -7.49 1.61 -34.11
C PHE A 187 -6.35 0.99 -34.94
N GLY A 188 -6.50 -0.26 -35.37
CA GLY A 188 -5.49 -0.95 -36.20
C GLY A 188 -4.40 -1.67 -35.43
N PHE A 189 -4.48 -1.69 -34.09
CA PHE A 189 -3.59 -2.52 -33.27
C PHE A 189 -4.01 -3.99 -33.33
N PRO A 190 -3.06 -4.95 -33.19
CA PRO A 190 -3.40 -6.36 -33.12
C PRO A 190 -4.19 -6.66 -31.83
N LYS A 191 -5.17 -7.56 -31.92
CA LYS A 191 -5.90 -8.06 -30.76
C LYS A 191 -4.97 -8.93 -29.91
N MET A 192 -4.55 -8.43 -28.75
CA MET A 192 -3.59 -9.09 -27.88
C MET A 192 -4.25 -9.83 -26.69
N GLY A 193 -5.54 -9.62 -26.45
CA GLY A 193 -6.25 -10.25 -25.34
C GLY A 193 -5.60 -9.96 -23.99
N ILE A 194 -5.35 -11.01 -23.18
CA ILE A 194 -4.78 -10.88 -21.83
C ILE A 194 -3.35 -10.29 -21.82
N THR A 195 -2.55 -10.60 -22.85
CA THR A 195 -1.22 -9.97 -23.01
C THR A 195 -1.34 -8.48 -23.25
N GLY A 196 -2.43 -8.04 -23.90
CA GLY A 196 -2.76 -6.62 -24.09
C GLY A 196 -3.05 -5.91 -22.77
N ALA A 197 -3.78 -6.52 -21.85
CA ALA A 197 -4.01 -5.99 -20.51
C ALA A 197 -2.69 -5.83 -19.73
N ALA A 198 -1.85 -6.86 -19.75
CA ALA A 198 -0.52 -6.79 -19.12
C ALA A 198 0.35 -5.69 -19.76
N ALA A 199 0.34 -5.58 -21.09
CA ALA A 199 1.11 -4.58 -21.82
C ALA A 199 0.61 -3.15 -21.50
N ALA A 200 -0.69 -2.92 -21.44
CA ALA A 200 -1.28 -1.62 -21.09
C ALA A 200 -0.84 -1.18 -19.69
N THR A 201 -0.89 -2.08 -18.71
CA THR A 201 -0.43 -1.84 -17.35
C THR A 201 1.05 -1.46 -17.31
N VAL A 202 1.90 -2.25 -17.98
CA VAL A 202 3.35 -2.00 -18.03
C VAL A 202 3.69 -0.69 -18.72
N ILE A 203 3.05 -0.39 -19.85
CA ILE A 203 3.28 0.88 -20.59
C ILE A 203 2.87 2.07 -19.71
N GLY A 204 1.73 2.00 -19.03
CA GLY A 204 1.30 3.03 -18.09
C GLY A 204 2.32 3.28 -16.99
N GLN A 205 2.84 2.21 -16.38
CA GLN A 205 3.88 2.27 -15.35
C GLN A 205 5.22 2.81 -15.89
N MET A 206 5.63 2.42 -17.10
CA MET A 206 6.86 2.91 -17.73
C MET A 206 6.79 4.42 -18.02
N ILE A 207 5.67 4.91 -18.55
CA ILE A 207 5.48 6.34 -18.82
C ILE A 207 5.45 7.12 -17.49
N ALA A 208 4.75 6.62 -16.48
CA ALA A 208 4.76 7.22 -15.15
C ALA A 208 6.17 7.22 -14.53
N ALA A 209 6.96 6.15 -14.73
CA ALA A 209 8.34 6.07 -14.28
C ALA A 209 9.24 7.11 -14.96
N VAL A 210 9.16 7.22 -16.29
CA VAL A 210 9.92 8.24 -17.03
C VAL A 210 9.55 9.64 -16.54
N LEU A 211 8.27 9.92 -16.39
CA LEU A 211 7.79 11.21 -15.87
C LEU A 211 8.30 11.48 -14.45
N ALA A 212 8.26 10.47 -13.57
CA ALA A 212 8.77 10.59 -12.19
C ALA A 212 10.28 10.86 -12.16
N VAL A 213 11.07 10.19 -13.00
CA VAL A 213 12.52 10.45 -13.15
C VAL A 213 12.78 11.87 -13.65
N VAL A 214 12.11 12.30 -14.71
CA VAL A 214 12.28 13.65 -15.29
C VAL A 214 11.91 14.73 -14.26
N ILE A 215 10.80 14.57 -13.53
CA ILE A 215 10.39 15.51 -12.50
C ILE A 215 11.41 15.54 -11.35
N ASN A 216 11.94 14.39 -10.92
CA ASN A 216 12.98 14.36 -9.90
C ASN A 216 14.23 15.11 -10.34
N GLN A 217 14.69 14.91 -11.58
CA GLN A 217 15.89 15.60 -12.10
C GLN A 217 15.67 17.11 -12.28
N THR A 218 14.49 17.54 -12.72
CA THR A 218 14.22 18.95 -13.07
C THR A 218 13.67 19.77 -11.93
N ARG A 219 12.87 19.19 -11.06
CA ARG A 219 12.13 19.91 -9.99
C ARG A 219 12.58 19.55 -8.57
N ASN A 220 13.33 18.46 -8.39
CA ASN A 220 13.76 18.00 -7.08
C ASN A 220 15.23 18.37 -6.81
N LYS A 221 15.48 19.66 -6.55
CA LYS A 221 16.83 20.20 -6.35
C LYS A 221 17.51 19.73 -5.05
N GLU A 222 16.76 19.15 -4.13
CA GLU A 222 17.26 18.66 -2.84
C GLU A 222 18.00 17.31 -2.99
N ILE A 223 17.78 16.60 -4.09
CA ILE A 223 18.48 15.36 -4.43
C ILE A 223 19.32 15.58 -5.69
N GLN A 224 20.61 15.41 -5.57
CA GLN A 224 21.55 15.47 -6.70
C GLN A 224 22.02 14.04 -7.02
N LEU A 225 21.23 13.36 -7.85
CA LEU A 225 21.53 11.98 -8.25
C LEU A 225 22.73 11.94 -9.20
N SER A 226 23.82 11.30 -8.78
CA SER A 226 25.01 11.07 -9.61
C SER A 226 25.45 9.62 -9.50
N LEU A 227 25.32 8.87 -10.59
CA LEU A 227 25.77 7.47 -10.63
C LEU A 227 27.25 7.32 -11.01
N LYS A 228 27.98 8.43 -11.22
CA LYS A 228 29.42 8.40 -11.49
C LYS A 228 30.20 7.89 -10.28
N GLY A 229 30.89 6.76 -10.44
CA GLY A 229 31.66 6.17 -9.35
C GLY A 229 30.82 5.55 -8.23
N PHE A 230 29.54 5.32 -8.47
CA PHE A 230 28.63 4.70 -7.49
C PHE A 230 29.18 3.36 -6.99
N ARG A 231 29.13 3.17 -5.69
CA ARG A 231 29.37 1.88 -5.02
C ARG A 231 28.26 1.63 -4.03
N PRO A 232 27.64 0.43 -4.04
CA PRO A 232 26.62 0.07 -3.06
C PRO A 232 27.17 0.21 -1.63
N ASP A 233 26.41 0.93 -0.78
CA ASP A 233 26.73 1.10 0.63
C ASP A 233 25.85 0.17 1.47
N GLY A 234 26.46 -0.90 1.99
CA GLY A 234 25.75 -1.90 2.81
C GLY A 234 25.14 -1.32 4.07
N THR A 235 25.70 -0.26 4.64
CA THR A 235 25.15 0.40 5.83
C THR A 235 23.85 1.13 5.50
N ILE A 236 23.82 1.88 4.40
CA ILE A 236 22.63 2.58 3.92
C ILE A 236 21.55 1.57 3.51
N ILE A 237 21.92 0.54 2.75
CA ILE A 237 21.01 -0.54 2.36
C ILE A 237 20.40 -1.21 3.60
N GLY A 238 21.21 -1.51 4.61
CA GLY A 238 20.76 -2.07 5.88
C GLY A 238 19.77 -1.15 6.60
N GLN A 239 20.00 0.16 6.62
CA GLN A 239 19.09 1.14 7.20
C GLN A 239 17.76 1.25 6.42
N ILE A 240 17.81 1.18 5.09
CA ILE A 240 16.61 1.16 4.25
C ILE A 240 15.77 -0.09 4.56
N TYR A 241 16.38 -1.26 4.60
CA TYR A 241 15.67 -2.51 4.85
C TYR A 241 15.27 -2.73 6.31
N ALA A 242 15.90 -2.04 7.27
CA ALA A 242 15.41 -2.02 8.65
C ALA A 242 13.97 -1.47 8.78
N ILE A 243 13.56 -0.62 7.83
CA ILE A 243 12.18 -0.13 7.70
C ILE A 243 11.45 -0.89 6.58
N GLY A 244 12.14 -1.18 5.49
CA GLY A 244 11.57 -1.78 4.28
C GLY A 244 11.08 -3.20 4.50
N VAL A 245 11.87 -4.09 5.11
CA VAL A 245 11.47 -5.49 5.36
C VAL A 245 10.22 -5.59 6.24
N PRO A 246 10.13 -4.91 7.40
CA PRO A 246 8.89 -4.87 8.15
C PRO A 246 7.69 -4.39 7.33
N SER A 247 7.88 -3.40 6.46
CA SER A 247 6.82 -2.86 5.59
C SER A 247 6.38 -3.87 4.52
N ILE A 248 7.32 -4.62 3.93
CA ILE A 248 7.04 -5.74 3.00
C ILE A 248 6.20 -6.81 3.70
N VAL A 249 6.61 -7.23 4.90
CA VAL A 249 5.89 -8.23 5.68
C VAL A 249 4.48 -7.77 6.01
N MET A 250 4.29 -6.52 6.43
CA MET A 250 2.97 -5.96 6.71
C MET A 250 2.04 -5.99 5.49
N GLN A 251 2.56 -5.70 4.32
CA GLN A 251 1.81 -5.76 3.06
C GLN A 251 1.41 -7.20 2.70
N ALA A 252 2.33 -8.15 2.86
CA ALA A 252 2.11 -9.56 2.55
C ALA A 252 1.13 -10.25 3.51
N ILE A 253 1.13 -9.88 4.78
CA ILE A 253 0.27 -10.47 5.82
C ILE A 253 -1.22 -10.33 5.48
N GLY A 254 -1.64 -9.23 4.84
CA GLY A 254 -3.02 -9.04 4.41
C GLY A 254 -3.52 -10.14 3.48
N SER A 255 -2.68 -10.65 2.60
CA SER A 255 -3.03 -11.77 1.71
C SER A 255 -3.21 -13.08 2.48
N VAL A 256 -2.35 -13.35 3.47
CA VAL A 256 -2.44 -14.55 4.32
C VAL A 256 -3.73 -14.51 5.16
N MET A 257 -4.03 -13.36 5.74
CA MET A 257 -5.27 -13.14 6.50
C MET A 257 -6.51 -13.37 5.64
N ASN A 258 -6.55 -12.80 4.43
CA ASN A 258 -7.64 -13.00 3.48
C ASN A 258 -7.86 -14.46 3.15
N TYR A 259 -6.78 -15.19 2.85
CA TYR A 259 -6.85 -16.61 2.59
C TYR A 259 -7.41 -17.39 3.79
N GLY A 260 -6.92 -17.12 4.99
CA GLY A 260 -7.39 -17.75 6.23
C GLY A 260 -8.87 -17.48 6.50
N MET A 261 -9.32 -16.23 6.36
CA MET A 261 -10.73 -15.87 6.54
C MET A 261 -11.64 -16.56 5.50
N ASN A 262 -11.23 -16.57 4.24
CA ASN A 262 -11.99 -17.27 3.19
C ASN A 262 -12.11 -18.77 3.47
N ARG A 263 -11.07 -19.42 3.98
CA ARG A 263 -11.10 -20.84 4.38
C ARG A 263 -12.09 -21.09 5.53
N ILE A 264 -12.18 -20.18 6.47
CA ILE A 264 -13.15 -20.25 7.57
C ILE A 264 -14.58 -20.04 7.04
N LEU A 265 -14.80 -19.00 6.24
CA LEU A 265 -16.14 -18.61 5.79
C LEU A 265 -16.75 -19.61 4.79
N ILE A 266 -15.93 -20.19 3.90
CA ILE A 266 -16.43 -21.18 2.91
C ILE A 266 -16.99 -22.44 3.57
N SER A 267 -16.54 -22.77 4.78
CA SER A 267 -17.09 -23.89 5.54
C SER A 267 -18.55 -23.68 5.98
N PHE A 268 -19.03 -22.44 5.99
CA PHE A 268 -20.43 -22.11 6.27
C PHE A 268 -21.27 -22.01 4.99
N SER A 269 -20.84 -21.14 4.05
CA SER A 269 -21.48 -20.99 2.75
C SER A 269 -20.61 -20.19 1.78
N SER A 270 -20.84 -20.39 0.48
CA SER A 270 -20.28 -19.55 -0.56
C SER A 270 -20.74 -18.10 -0.44
N THR A 271 -21.99 -17.87 0.01
CA THR A 271 -22.55 -16.56 0.24
C THR A 271 -21.81 -15.79 1.34
N ALA A 272 -21.41 -16.45 2.44
CA ALA A 272 -20.61 -15.82 3.50
C ALA A 272 -19.24 -15.34 2.96
N THR A 273 -18.60 -16.16 2.13
CA THR A 273 -17.34 -15.77 1.45
C THR A 273 -17.56 -14.61 0.48
N ALA A 274 -18.66 -14.60 -0.27
CA ALA A 274 -19.03 -13.52 -1.16
C ALA A 274 -19.27 -12.20 -0.41
N VAL A 275 -19.95 -12.24 0.74
CA VAL A 275 -20.13 -11.09 1.64
C VAL A 275 -18.79 -10.51 2.07
N PHE A 276 -17.84 -11.34 2.46
CA PHE A 276 -16.51 -10.90 2.84
C PHE A 276 -15.74 -10.26 1.67
N GLY A 277 -15.86 -10.82 0.46
CA GLY A 277 -15.28 -10.24 -0.75
C GLY A 277 -15.84 -8.85 -1.06
N VAL A 278 -17.16 -8.65 -0.94
CA VAL A 278 -17.80 -7.35 -1.13
C VAL A 278 -17.41 -6.37 -0.03
N TYR A 279 -17.36 -6.81 1.22
CA TYR A 279 -16.86 -6.00 2.34
C TYR A 279 -15.44 -5.48 2.03
N PHE A 280 -14.55 -6.33 1.54
CA PHE A 280 -13.16 -5.96 1.22
C PHE A 280 -13.07 -4.87 0.14
N LYS A 281 -13.92 -4.94 -0.88
CA LYS A 281 -14.02 -3.92 -1.91
C LYS A 281 -14.55 -2.59 -1.35
N LEU A 282 -15.62 -2.65 -0.58
CA LEU A 282 -16.24 -1.47 0.06
C LEU A 282 -15.28 -0.81 1.06
N GLN A 283 -14.63 -1.59 1.90
CA GLN A 283 -13.64 -1.12 2.87
C GLN A 283 -12.50 -0.37 2.18
N SER A 284 -12.06 -0.81 1.00
CA SER A 284 -10.95 -0.17 0.28
C SER A 284 -11.21 1.32 0.03
N PHE A 285 -12.44 1.72 -0.28
CA PHE A 285 -12.80 3.12 -0.48
C PHE A 285 -12.68 3.97 0.79
N VAL A 286 -12.89 3.39 1.96
CA VAL A 286 -12.76 4.07 3.26
C VAL A 286 -11.29 4.09 3.71
N PHE A 287 -10.57 3.00 3.48
CA PHE A 287 -9.20 2.84 3.96
C PHE A 287 -8.15 3.51 3.07
N MET A 288 -8.39 3.62 1.76
CA MET A 288 -7.43 4.28 0.86
C MET A 288 -7.14 5.74 1.23
N PRO A 289 -8.13 6.59 1.58
CA PRO A 289 -7.83 7.91 2.11
C PRO A 289 -6.99 7.88 3.39
N ALA A 290 -7.26 6.96 4.31
CA ALA A 290 -6.46 6.82 5.53
C ALA A 290 -5.01 6.40 5.23
N PHE A 291 -4.80 5.47 4.31
CA PHE A 291 -3.46 5.10 3.84
C PHE A 291 -2.76 6.25 3.11
N GLY A 292 -3.49 7.03 2.31
CA GLY A 292 -2.97 8.22 1.66
C GLY A 292 -2.51 9.27 2.67
N LEU A 293 -3.31 9.51 3.71
CA LEU A 293 -2.93 10.36 4.84
C LEU A 293 -1.61 9.90 5.46
N ASN A 294 -1.50 8.62 5.78
CA ASN A 294 -0.32 8.06 6.43
C ASN A 294 0.93 8.12 5.56
N ASN A 295 0.81 7.81 4.27
CA ASN A 295 1.91 7.94 3.32
C ASN A 295 2.42 9.38 3.20
N GLY A 296 1.54 10.38 3.31
CA GLY A 296 1.91 11.79 3.34
C GLY A 296 2.57 12.23 4.65
N VAL A 297 2.22 11.58 5.76
CA VAL A 297 2.74 11.92 7.10
C VAL A 297 4.12 11.33 7.36
N ILE A 298 4.45 10.17 6.82
CA ILE A 298 5.76 9.52 7.04
C ILE A 298 6.92 10.48 6.79
N PRO A 299 7.03 11.16 5.62
CA PRO A 299 8.14 12.09 5.39
C PRO A 299 8.08 13.34 6.29
N VAL A 300 6.89 13.84 6.62
CA VAL A 300 6.74 14.99 7.53
C VAL A 300 7.27 14.66 8.92
N MET A 301 6.89 13.51 9.45
CA MET A 301 7.33 13.02 10.75
C MET A 301 8.84 12.76 10.77
N ALA A 302 9.37 12.06 9.76
CA ALA A 302 10.77 11.70 9.64
C ALA A 302 11.65 12.95 9.50
N TYR A 303 11.24 13.93 8.69
CA TYR A 303 11.94 15.20 8.54
C TYR A 303 12.03 15.98 9.86
N ASN A 304 10.90 16.17 10.55
CA ASN A 304 10.88 16.93 11.80
C ASN A 304 11.60 16.19 12.95
N TYR A 305 11.63 14.86 12.89
CA TYR A 305 12.47 14.05 13.78
C TYR A 305 13.96 14.29 13.49
N GLY A 306 14.38 14.26 12.23
CA GLY A 306 15.76 14.57 11.82
C GLY A 306 16.17 16.00 12.17
N ALA A 307 15.25 16.97 12.04
CA ALA A 307 15.46 18.37 12.41
C ALA A 307 15.46 18.63 13.93
N GLY A 308 15.30 17.61 14.77
CA GLY A 308 15.31 17.78 16.23
C GLY A 308 14.08 18.50 16.81
N SER A 309 13.03 18.72 16.04
CA SER A 309 11.85 19.49 16.46
C SER A 309 10.80 18.64 17.16
N ARG A 310 10.96 18.45 18.48
CA ARG A 310 10.01 17.68 19.30
C ARG A 310 8.57 18.23 19.20
N GLU A 311 8.41 19.54 19.25
CA GLU A 311 7.09 20.17 19.18
C GLU A 311 6.36 19.81 17.89
N ARG A 312 7.04 19.89 16.74
CA ARG A 312 6.45 19.56 15.44
C ARG A 312 6.17 18.05 15.31
N VAL A 313 7.02 17.19 15.86
CA VAL A 313 6.80 15.74 15.93
C VAL A 313 5.52 15.42 16.70
N VAL A 314 5.33 15.99 17.89
CA VAL A 314 4.13 15.76 18.71
C VAL A 314 2.87 16.35 18.06
N LYS A 315 2.95 17.54 17.46
CA LYS A 315 1.84 18.12 16.71
C LYS A 315 1.46 17.26 15.50
N THR A 316 2.45 16.78 14.75
CA THR A 316 2.21 15.86 13.61
C THR A 316 1.48 14.60 14.06
N LEU A 317 1.93 13.96 15.14
CA LEU A 317 1.25 12.80 15.72
C LEU A 317 -0.22 13.10 16.03
N ARG A 318 -0.47 14.18 16.78
CA ARG A 318 -1.83 14.53 17.21
C ARG A 318 -2.75 14.78 16.02
N HIS A 319 -2.34 15.59 15.04
CA HIS A 319 -3.17 15.90 13.87
C HIS A 319 -3.38 14.66 12.99
N THR A 320 -2.36 13.81 12.82
CA THR A 320 -2.49 12.58 12.03
C THR A 320 -3.54 11.65 12.63
N VAL A 321 -3.46 11.39 13.93
CA VAL A 321 -4.43 10.54 14.63
C VAL A 321 -5.84 11.15 14.52
N THR A 322 -5.98 12.45 14.73
CA THR A 322 -7.28 13.13 14.64
C THR A 322 -7.88 12.99 13.24
N TYR A 323 -7.11 13.28 12.20
CA TYR A 323 -7.62 13.20 10.81
C TYR A 323 -7.94 11.76 10.40
N ALA A 324 -7.10 10.78 10.76
CA ALA A 324 -7.37 9.39 10.47
C ALA A 324 -8.63 8.88 11.18
N VAL A 325 -8.80 9.21 12.46
CA VAL A 325 -10.00 8.87 13.22
C VAL A 325 -11.26 9.53 12.60
N CYS A 326 -11.18 10.79 12.17
CA CYS A 326 -12.28 11.46 11.48
C CYS A 326 -12.65 10.76 10.17
N ILE A 327 -11.65 10.42 9.33
CA ILE A 327 -11.88 9.68 8.07
C ILE A 327 -12.57 8.34 8.36
N MET A 328 -12.06 7.60 9.33
CA MET A 328 -12.59 6.29 9.68
C MET A 328 -13.97 6.38 10.36
N ALA A 329 -14.24 7.46 11.10
CA ALA A 329 -15.57 7.72 11.67
C ALA A 329 -16.61 7.98 10.57
N VAL A 330 -16.25 8.71 9.52
CA VAL A 330 -17.13 8.87 8.34
C VAL A 330 -17.40 7.52 7.69
N GLY A 331 -16.39 6.67 7.52
CA GLY A 331 -16.56 5.31 7.02
C GLY A 331 -17.47 4.46 7.91
N LEU A 332 -17.28 4.53 9.22
CA LEU A 332 -18.18 3.87 10.19
C LEU A 332 -19.64 4.32 10.00
N LEU A 333 -19.89 5.62 9.94
CA LEU A 333 -21.24 6.15 9.75
C LEU A 333 -21.88 5.65 8.45
N ILE A 334 -21.13 5.64 7.35
CA ILE A 334 -21.62 5.13 6.05
C ILE A 334 -22.00 3.65 6.16
N PHE A 335 -21.18 2.83 6.79
CA PHE A 335 -21.46 1.40 6.95
C PHE A 335 -22.59 1.10 7.95
N GLN A 336 -22.81 1.97 8.93
CA GLN A 336 -23.91 1.81 9.89
C GLN A 336 -25.26 2.26 9.30
N LEU A 337 -25.28 3.37 8.55
CA LEU A 337 -26.50 3.98 8.05
C LEU A 337 -26.98 3.36 6.72
N PHE A 338 -26.04 2.99 5.84
CA PHE A 338 -26.33 2.57 4.46
C PHE A 338 -25.85 1.16 4.09
N PRO A 339 -25.82 0.15 4.99
CA PRO A 339 -25.24 -1.15 4.67
C PRO A 339 -26.00 -1.87 3.55
N THR A 340 -27.31 -1.76 3.53
CA THR A 340 -28.17 -2.37 2.49
C THR A 340 -27.93 -1.77 1.12
N GLN A 341 -27.80 -0.45 1.03
CA GLN A 341 -27.53 0.26 -0.22
C GLN A 341 -26.15 -0.11 -0.77
N LEU A 342 -25.15 -0.16 0.10
CA LEU A 342 -23.78 -0.57 -0.27
C LEU A 342 -23.75 -1.99 -0.84
N LEU A 343 -24.44 -2.93 -0.23
CA LEU A 343 -24.53 -4.32 -0.72
C LEU A 343 -25.31 -4.41 -2.03
N LYS A 344 -26.38 -3.66 -2.19
CA LYS A 344 -27.18 -3.63 -3.42
C LYS A 344 -26.42 -3.11 -4.62
N MET A 345 -25.40 -2.28 -4.44
CA MET A 345 -24.49 -1.88 -5.52
C MET A 345 -23.74 -3.08 -6.17
N PHE A 346 -23.63 -4.18 -5.45
CA PHE A 346 -23.04 -5.44 -5.91
C PHE A 346 -24.07 -6.51 -6.27
N SER A 347 -25.30 -6.10 -6.56
CA SER A 347 -26.41 -7.01 -6.94
C SER A 347 -26.67 -8.10 -5.89
N ALA A 348 -26.58 -7.73 -4.59
CA ALA A 348 -26.76 -8.67 -3.48
C ALA A 348 -28.15 -9.28 -3.48
N SER A 349 -28.23 -10.63 -3.37
CA SER A 349 -29.46 -11.37 -3.13
C SER A 349 -29.98 -11.17 -1.71
N ASP A 350 -31.23 -11.53 -1.45
CA ASP A 350 -31.82 -11.43 -0.11
C ASP A 350 -31.02 -12.22 0.93
N THR A 351 -30.49 -13.40 0.58
CA THR A 351 -29.61 -14.18 1.44
C THR A 351 -28.30 -13.42 1.71
N MET A 352 -27.73 -12.81 0.69
CA MET A 352 -26.51 -12.01 0.84
C MET A 352 -26.75 -10.75 1.69
N LEU A 353 -27.93 -10.12 1.60
CA LEU A 353 -28.29 -8.99 2.45
C LEU A 353 -28.45 -9.42 3.91
N SER A 354 -29.08 -10.57 4.17
CA SER A 354 -29.29 -11.08 5.53
C SER A 354 -27.99 -11.36 6.28
N LEU A 355 -26.95 -11.82 5.58
CA LEU A 355 -25.60 -12.05 6.13
C LEU A 355 -24.71 -10.81 6.08
N GLY A 356 -24.84 -10.00 5.05
CA GLY A 356 -23.96 -8.88 4.78
C GLY A 356 -24.25 -7.64 5.61
N VAL A 357 -25.53 -7.33 5.89
CA VAL A 357 -25.89 -6.16 6.72
C VAL A 357 -25.32 -6.29 8.13
N PRO A 358 -25.50 -7.41 8.86
CA PRO A 358 -24.82 -7.60 10.14
C PRO A 358 -23.29 -7.56 10.03
N ALA A 359 -22.73 -8.18 8.98
CA ALA A 359 -21.28 -8.19 8.74
C ALA A 359 -20.74 -6.75 8.64
N LEU A 360 -21.30 -5.91 7.77
CA LEU A 360 -20.86 -4.53 7.59
C LEU A 360 -20.99 -3.72 8.87
N ARG A 361 -22.07 -3.87 9.61
CA ARG A 361 -22.29 -3.16 10.88
C ARG A 361 -21.32 -3.59 11.97
N ILE A 362 -21.09 -4.89 12.15
CA ILE A 362 -20.20 -5.40 13.20
C ILE A 362 -18.76 -5.05 12.89
N ILE A 363 -18.28 -5.31 11.68
CA ILE A 363 -16.88 -5.08 11.32
C ILE A 363 -16.56 -3.58 11.38
N SER A 364 -17.44 -2.71 10.92
CA SER A 364 -17.21 -1.27 10.92
C SER A 364 -17.03 -0.65 12.31
N LEU A 365 -17.50 -1.30 13.38
CA LEU A 365 -17.25 -0.85 14.76
C LEU A 365 -15.74 -0.72 15.07
N SER A 366 -14.90 -1.49 14.39
CA SER A 366 -13.45 -1.44 14.55
C SER A 366 -12.80 -0.24 13.82
N PHE A 367 -13.46 0.44 12.90
CA PHE A 367 -12.88 1.43 12.01
C PHE A 367 -12.16 2.56 12.75
N ILE A 368 -12.72 3.10 13.81
CA ILE A 368 -12.09 4.15 14.61
C ILE A 368 -10.77 3.66 15.20
N LEU A 369 -10.77 2.44 15.74
CA LEU A 369 -9.56 1.81 16.31
C LEU A 369 -8.51 1.57 15.22
N VAL A 370 -8.95 1.10 14.05
CA VAL A 370 -8.08 0.93 12.89
C VAL A 370 -7.41 2.24 12.48
N GLY A 371 -8.17 3.35 12.44
CA GLY A 371 -7.62 4.68 12.13
C GLY A 371 -6.50 5.09 13.08
N PHE A 372 -6.67 4.86 14.37
CA PHE A 372 -5.63 5.09 15.36
C PHE A 372 -4.43 4.16 15.13
N GLY A 373 -4.66 2.86 14.95
CA GLY A 373 -3.60 1.86 14.76
C GLY A 373 -2.74 2.12 13.52
N ILE A 374 -3.38 2.43 12.38
CA ILE A 374 -2.68 2.75 11.13
C ILE A 374 -1.83 4.03 11.29
N SER A 375 -2.34 5.06 11.95
CA SER A 375 -1.60 6.29 12.21
C SER A 375 -0.35 6.03 13.07
N CYS A 376 -0.49 5.28 14.15
CA CYS A 376 0.64 4.91 14.99
C CYS A 376 1.68 4.08 14.22
N SER A 377 1.24 3.16 13.35
CA SER A 377 2.14 2.37 12.49
C SER A 377 2.99 3.24 11.59
N SER A 378 2.41 4.29 10.97
CA SER A 378 3.15 5.22 10.13
C SER A 378 4.21 6.01 10.92
N ILE A 379 3.88 6.36 12.15
CA ILE A 379 4.81 7.05 13.05
C ILE A 379 5.97 6.13 13.44
N PHE A 380 5.70 4.86 13.75
CA PHE A 380 6.75 3.89 14.01
C PHE A 380 7.70 3.73 12.82
N GLN A 381 7.18 3.68 11.60
CA GLN A 381 7.97 3.64 10.37
C GLN A 381 8.82 4.90 10.20
N ALA A 382 8.22 6.07 10.37
CA ALA A 382 8.89 7.36 10.22
C ALA A 382 10.04 7.57 11.23
N LEU A 383 9.87 7.05 12.45
CA LEU A 383 10.89 7.10 13.52
C LEU A 383 11.92 5.95 13.43
N GLY A 384 11.89 5.14 12.36
CA GLY A 384 12.82 4.02 12.16
C GLY A 384 12.54 2.79 13.03
N LYS A 385 11.33 2.68 13.60
CA LYS A 385 10.90 1.54 14.44
C LYS A 385 9.79 0.72 13.74
N ALA A 386 9.91 0.53 12.45
CA ALA A 386 8.95 -0.20 11.62
C ALA A 386 8.69 -1.64 12.10
N VAL A 387 9.63 -2.25 12.81
CA VAL A 387 9.45 -3.57 13.44
C VAL A 387 8.27 -3.58 14.42
N TYR A 388 7.98 -2.48 15.11
CA TYR A 388 6.80 -2.39 15.98
C TYR A 388 5.50 -2.45 15.17
N SER A 389 5.45 -1.76 14.02
CA SER A 389 4.31 -1.83 13.10
C SER A 389 4.10 -3.25 12.58
N MET A 390 5.18 -3.94 12.25
CA MET A 390 5.14 -5.34 11.79
C MET A 390 4.57 -6.26 12.88
N PHE A 391 5.06 -6.16 14.11
CA PHE A 391 4.54 -6.98 15.23
C PHE A 391 3.07 -6.72 15.51
N VAL A 392 2.63 -5.45 15.49
CA VAL A 392 1.21 -5.11 15.64
C VAL A 392 0.39 -5.72 14.52
N SER A 393 0.87 -5.67 13.26
CA SER A 393 0.16 -6.24 12.11
C SER A 393 0.07 -7.76 12.18
N ILE A 394 1.15 -8.45 12.56
CA ILE A 394 1.16 -9.90 12.78
C ILE A 394 0.20 -10.28 13.91
N ALA A 395 0.30 -9.60 15.04
CA ALA A 395 -0.55 -9.86 16.20
C ALA A 395 -2.04 -9.67 15.84
N ARG A 396 -2.38 -8.58 15.15
CA ARG A 396 -3.74 -8.29 14.73
C ARG A 396 -4.31 -9.32 13.78
N GLN A 397 -3.60 -9.61 12.68
CA GLN A 397 -4.16 -10.36 11.55
C GLN A 397 -3.98 -11.88 11.68
N LEU A 398 -2.84 -12.34 12.20
CA LEU A 398 -2.55 -13.77 12.27
C LEU A 398 -2.77 -14.35 13.67
N VAL A 399 -2.37 -13.63 14.73
CA VAL A 399 -2.43 -14.16 16.08
C VAL A 399 -3.79 -13.90 16.75
N ALA A 400 -4.45 -12.80 16.44
CA ALA A 400 -5.75 -12.47 17.02
C ALA A 400 -6.90 -12.80 16.05
N LEU A 401 -6.95 -12.18 14.86
CA LEU A 401 -8.11 -12.29 13.96
C LEU A 401 -8.41 -13.73 13.56
N LEU A 402 -7.44 -14.45 13.01
CA LEU A 402 -7.68 -15.81 12.50
C LEU A 402 -8.03 -16.82 13.61
N PRO A 403 -7.31 -16.88 14.75
CA PRO A 403 -7.69 -17.79 15.85
C PRO A 403 -9.05 -17.43 16.46
N VAL A 404 -9.35 -16.14 16.66
CA VAL A 404 -10.66 -15.72 17.20
C VAL A 404 -11.77 -16.04 16.21
N ALA A 405 -11.59 -15.79 14.91
CA ALA A 405 -12.56 -16.14 13.88
C ALA A 405 -12.81 -17.66 13.83
N TYR A 406 -11.73 -18.46 13.90
CA TYR A 406 -11.83 -19.91 13.95
C TYR A 406 -12.56 -20.40 15.20
N PHE A 407 -12.25 -19.84 16.37
CA PHE A 407 -12.95 -20.16 17.61
C PHE A 407 -14.44 -19.80 17.55
N LEU A 408 -14.78 -18.60 17.08
CA LEU A 408 -16.18 -18.17 16.96
C LEU A 408 -16.95 -18.99 15.91
N ALA A 409 -16.26 -19.52 14.90
CA ALA A 409 -16.85 -20.40 13.90
C ALA A 409 -17.38 -21.72 14.51
N GLN A 410 -16.81 -22.20 15.63
CA GLN A 410 -17.25 -23.43 16.29
C GLN A 410 -18.68 -23.34 16.84
N PHE A 411 -19.20 -22.13 17.07
CA PHE A 411 -20.56 -21.91 17.54
C PHE A 411 -21.63 -22.03 16.42
N GLY A 412 -21.22 -22.29 15.18
CA GLY A 412 -22.12 -22.54 14.06
C GLY A 412 -22.90 -21.32 13.54
N ASN A 413 -22.57 -20.11 13.97
CA ASN A 413 -23.23 -18.87 13.57
C ASN A 413 -22.25 -17.92 12.88
N VAL A 414 -22.45 -17.68 11.57
CA VAL A 414 -21.61 -16.79 10.75
C VAL A 414 -21.51 -15.37 11.33
N ASN A 415 -22.60 -14.86 11.90
CA ASN A 415 -22.61 -13.50 12.45
C ASN A 415 -21.67 -13.32 13.65
N LEU A 416 -21.35 -14.41 14.36
CA LEU A 416 -20.35 -14.36 15.43
C LEU A 416 -18.94 -14.17 14.89
N ILE A 417 -18.63 -14.70 13.71
CA ILE A 417 -17.31 -14.62 13.11
C ILE A 417 -16.91 -13.17 12.86
N TRP A 418 -17.86 -12.31 12.49
CA TRP A 418 -17.58 -10.89 12.23
C TRP A 418 -17.06 -10.14 13.46
N TRP A 419 -17.38 -10.60 14.66
CA TRP A 419 -16.84 -10.04 15.91
C TRP A 419 -15.35 -10.26 16.09
N ALA A 420 -14.76 -11.18 15.33
CA ALA A 420 -13.32 -11.37 15.34
C ALA A 420 -12.55 -10.09 14.95
N PHE A 421 -13.11 -9.26 14.06
CA PHE A 421 -12.49 -7.99 13.64
C PHE A 421 -12.40 -6.98 14.79
N PRO A 422 -13.49 -6.60 15.46
CA PRO A 422 -13.41 -5.70 16.63
C PRO A 422 -12.53 -6.26 17.75
N ILE A 423 -12.59 -7.57 18.03
CA ILE A 423 -11.78 -8.19 19.08
C ILE A 423 -10.29 -8.13 18.73
N ALA A 424 -9.93 -8.50 17.51
CA ALA A 424 -8.54 -8.44 17.06
C ALA A 424 -8.00 -6.99 17.10
N GLU A 425 -8.84 -6.02 16.75
CA GLU A 425 -8.45 -4.62 16.78
C GLU A 425 -8.21 -4.11 18.21
N LEU A 426 -9.02 -4.50 19.18
CA LEU A 426 -8.80 -4.18 20.61
C LEU A 426 -7.45 -4.73 21.10
N ILE A 427 -7.11 -5.96 20.72
CA ILE A 427 -5.81 -6.57 21.09
C ILE A 427 -4.67 -5.77 20.45
N SER A 428 -4.80 -5.40 19.16
CA SER A 428 -3.78 -4.64 18.44
C SER A 428 -3.58 -3.24 19.02
N ILE A 429 -4.65 -2.58 19.47
CA ILE A 429 -4.59 -1.26 20.08
C ILE A 429 -3.84 -1.27 21.41
N ILE A 430 -4.08 -2.28 22.25
CA ILE A 430 -3.34 -2.43 23.50
C ILE A 430 -1.83 -2.50 23.22
N MET A 431 -1.43 -3.33 22.26
CA MET A 431 -0.04 -3.48 21.85
C MET A 431 0.52 -2.17 21.24
N THR A 432 -0.27 -1.50 20.42
CA THR A 432 0.09 -0.21 19.83
C THR A 432 0.34 0.86 20.89
N ILE A 433 -0.52 0.94 21.91
CA ILE A 433 -0.36 1.88 23.03
C ILE A 433 0.92 1.59 23.81
N ILE A 434 1.21 0.32 24.11
CA ILE A 434 2.45 -0.08 24.80
C ILE A 434 3.68 0.37 23.99
N PHE A 435 3.71 0.11 22.68
CA PHE A 435 4.82 0.54 21.83
C PHE A 435 4.91 2.06 21.71
N MET A 436 3.78 2.76 21.68
CA MET A 436 3.75 4.21 21.64
C MET A 436 4.34 4.82 22.91
N PHE A 437 3.96 4.32 24.10
CA PHE A 437 4.57 4.74 25.36
C PHE A 437 6.08 4.51 25.37
N ARG A 438 6.53 3.35 24.86
CA ARG A 438 7.96 3.07 24.75
C ARG A 438 8.67 4.05 23.83
N ILE A 439 8.10 4.37 22.66
CA ILE A 439 8.67 5.34 21.70
C ILE A 439 8.72 6.73 22.32
N PHE A 440 7.65 7.16 22.98
CA PHE A 440 7.66 8.46 23.67
C PHE A 440 8.80 8.55 24.67
N ARG A 441 8.95 7.55 25.52
CA ARG A 441 10.00 7.51 26.57
C ARG A 441 11.41 7.42 25.99
N THR A 442 11.63 6.64 24.94
CA THR A 442 12.97 6.32 24.43
C THR A 442 13.44 7.22 23.30
N ILE A 443 12.52 7.83 22.54
CA ILE A 443 12.81 8.62 21.34
C ILE A 443 12.27 10.04 21.47
N VAL A 444 10.93 10.21 21.55
CA VAL A 444 10.28 11.52 21.41
C VAL A 444 10.70 12.48 22.54
N ASN A 445 10.78 12.03 23.78
CA ASN A 445 11.19 12.88 24.89
C ASN A 445 12.68 13.25 24.85
N LYS A 446 13.49 12.53 24.10
CA LYS A 446 14.93 12.80 23.93
C LYS A 446 15.25 13.63 22.69
N ILE A 447 14.24 14.06 21.92
CA ILE A 447 14.43 14.95 20.77
C ILE A 447 14.85 16.32 21.32
N GLY A 448 15.97 16.85 20.81
CA GLY A 448 16.53 18.16 21.23
C GLY A 448 17.50 18.08 22.41
N GLU A 449 17.62 16.96 23.13
CA GLU A 449 18.60 16.85 24.25
C GLU A 449 20.05 16.73 23.74
N LYS A 450 20.26 16.41 22.46
CA LYS A 450 21.61 16.26 21.87
C LYS A 450 22.33 17.58 21.52
N GLU A 451 21.65 18.71 21.61
CA GLU A 451 22.25 20.05 21.32
C GLU A 451 22.84 20.73 22.57
N MET A 452 22.77 20.11 23.75
CA MET A 452 23.26 20.70 25.00
C MET A 452 24.54 20.01 25.54
N VAL A 453 25.28 19.28 24.70
CA VAL A 453 26.59 18.72 25.10
C VAL A 453 27.66 19.10 24.13
#